data_1c97cf26df919c26ec1ae950a1a4df98
#
_entry.id   1c97cf26df919c26ec1ae950a1a4df98
#
_cell.length_a   1.000
_cell.length_b   1.000
_cell.length_c   1.000
_cell.angle_alpha   90.00
_cell.angle_beta   90.00
_cell.angle_gamma   90.00
#
_symmetry.space_group_name_H-M   'P 1'
#
loop_
_entity.id
_entity.type
_entity.pdbx_description
1 polymer ?
#
loop_
_entity_poly.entity_id
_entity_poly.type
_entity_poly.pdbx_seq_one_letter_code
_entity_poly.pdbx_strand_id
1 'polypeptide(L)'
;MKRKTRTPKRRTARKKHLGRYASSIEKYCADQLKEYGLAFDYEEHTYELLEKFRFPNKYFKMTSKRKDMTDRSGSVVLPITYTPDFVGKDHKWIIETKGYLPSHHDFPMRWKLFLRHLVGNDSKCIVFLAKNSGQVDQAIQEILKSIKDG
;
A
#
# COMPACT_ATOMS: atom_id res chain seq x y z
N MET A 1 19.28 -41.85 2.60
CA MET A 1 18.11 -40.92 2.48
C MET A 1 18.37 -39.90 1.39
N LYS A 2 17.63 -39.94 0.28
CA LYS A 2 17.79 -39.00 -0.84
C LYS A 2 16.89 -37.79 -0.55
N ARG A 3 17.47 -36.58 -0.34
CA ARG A 3 16.74 -35.30 -0.24
C ARG A 3 16.15 -34.97 -1.61
N LYS A 4 14.82 -34.94 -1.70
CA LYS A 4 14.10 -34.42 -2.88
C LYS A 4 14.29 -32.91 -2.94
N THR A 5 15.06 -32.43 -3.90
CA THR A 5 15.19 -31.02 -4.24
C THR A 5 13.87 -30.53 -4.84
N ARG A 6 13.23 -29.58 -4.15
CA ARG A 6 12.03 -28.87 -4.66
C ARG A 6 12.43 -27.96 -5.83
N THR A 7 11.90 -28.25 -6.99
CA THR A 7 12.15 -27.49 -8.23
C THR A 7 11.50 -26.09 -8.20
N PRO A 8 12.19 -25.04 -8.67
CA PRO A 8 11.72 -23.65 -8.61
C PRO A 8 10.69 -23.24 -9.68
N LYS A 9 10.12 -24.18 -10.42
CA LYS A 9 9.23 -23.91 -11.58
C LYS A 9 7.91 -23.21 -11.28
N ARG A 10 7.39 -23.24 -10.05
CA ARG A 10 6.06 -22.68 -9.72
C ARG A 10 6.06 -21.15 -9.51
N ARG A 11 7.21 -20.59 -9.17
CA ARG A 11 7.34 -19.15 -8.84
C ARG A 11 7.46 -18.26 -10.07
N THR A 12 8.04 -18.75 -11.16
CA THR A 12 8.25 -18.00 -12.41
C THR A 12 7.00 -17.89 -13.27
N ALA A 13 6.14 -18.94 -13.28
CA ALA A 13 4.88 -18.92 -14.03
C ALA A 13 3.85 -17.93 -13.40
N ARG A 14 3.80 -17.85 -12.06
CA ARG A 14 2.90 -16.93 -11.34
C ARG A 14 3.30 -15.46 -11.57
N LYS A 15 4.60 -15.14 -11.60
CA LYS A 15 5.09 -13.79 -11.91
C LYS A 15 4.78 -13.35 -13.34
N LYS A 16 4.84 -14.26 -14.33
CA LYS A 16 4.51 -13.94 -15.72
C LYS A 16 3.04 -13.55 -15.92
N HIS A 17 2.11 -14.14 -15.16
CA HIS A 17 0.68 -13.87 -15.27
C HIS A 17 0.30 -12.49 -14.67
N LEU A 18 0.98 -12.06 -13.61
CA LEU A 18 0.66 -10.82 -12.91
C LEU A 18 1.26 -9.57 -13.56
N GLY A 19 2.26 -9.74 -14.47
CA GLY A 19 2.96 -8.61 -15.07
C GLY A 19 3.67 -7.77 -14.00
N ARG A 20 3.39 -6.46 -13.99
CA ARG A 20 3.97 -5.51 -13.02
C ARG A 20 3.26 -5.51 -11.65
N TYR A 21 2.12 -6.18 -11.52
CA TYR A 21 1.31 -6.16 -10.31
C TYR A 21 1.80 -7.18 -9.27
N ALA A 22 1.75 -6.83 -8.00
CA ALA A 22 2.27 -7.66 -6.91
C ALA A 22 1.34 -8.83 -6.54
N SER A 23 0.03 -8.69 -6.79
CA SER A 23 -0.98 -9.68 -6.44
C SER A 23 -2.05 -9.83 -7.51
N SER A 24 -2.83 -10.93 -7.42
CA SER A 24 -3.93 -11.19 -8.34
C SER A 24 -5.08 -10.18 -8.21
N ILE A 25 -5.35 -9.68 -6.99
CA ILE A 25 -6.38 -8.65 -6.77
C ILE A 25 -5.94 -7.31 -7.37
N GLU A 26 -4.66 -6.94 -7.27
CA GLU A 26 -4.14 -5.73 -7.92
C GLU A 26 -4.25 -5.84 -9.44
N LYS A 27 -3.85 -6.98 -10.02
CA LYS A 27 -4.02 -7.20 -11.46
C LYS A 27 -5.47 -7.12 -11.88
N TYR A 28 -6.39 -7.74 -11.14
CA TYR A 28 -7.81 -7.66 -11.40
C TYR A 28 -8.31 -6.22 -11.36
N CYS A 29 -7.93 -5.47 -10.34
CA CYS A 29 -8.28 -4.05 -10.19
C CYS A 29 -7.81 -3.23 -11.40
N ALA A 30 -6.55 -3.40 -11.80
CA ALA A 30 -5.98 -2.70 -12.95
C ALA A 30 -6.70 -3.04 -14.25
N ASP A 31 -7.02 -4.31 -14.46
CA ASP A 31 -7.73 -4.77 -15.66
C ASP A 31 -9.15 -4.15 -15.72
N GLN A 32 -9.88 -4.14 -14.59
CA GLN A 32 -11.19 -3.53 -14.50
C GLN A 32 -11.16 -2.00 -14.68
N LEU A 33 -10.21 -1.31 -14.07
CA LEU A 33 -10.04 0.13 -14.27
C LEU A 33 -9.82 0.48 -15.75
N LYS A 34 -9.01 -0.30 -16.46
CA LYS A 34 -8.78 -0.13 -17.90
C LYS A 34 -10.04 -0.40 -18.71
N GLU A 35 -10.78 -1.45 -18.40
CA GLU A 35 -12.02 -1.82 -19.10
C GLU A 35 -13.06 -0.71 -19.00
N TYR A 36 -13.18 -0.06 -17.85
CA TYR A 36 -14.08 1.08 -17.65
C TYR A 36 -13.49 2.44 -18.06
N GLY A 37 -12.31 2.46 -18.66
CA GLY A 37 -11.68 3.69 -19.15
C GLY A 37 -11.23 4.66 -18.04
N LEU A 38 -11.00 4.16 -16.82
CA LEU A 38 -10.54 4.94 -15.69
C LEU A 38 -9.01 4.99 -15.67
N ALA A 39 -8.43 6.13 -16.02
CA ALA A 39 -6.99 6.33 -16.02
C ALA A 39 -6.44 6.43 -14.61
N PHE A 40 -5.33 5.73 -14.35
CA PHE A 40 -4.73 5.63 -13.02
C PHE A 40 -3.21 5.57 -13.06
N ASP A 41 -2.60 5.89 -11.93
CA ASP A 41 -1.21 5.60 -11.58
C ASP A 41 -1.16 4.42 -10.60
N TYR A 42 -0.23 3.50 -10.82
CA TYR A 42 -0.04 2.33 -9.97
C TYR A 42 1.27 2.47 -9.17
N GLU A 43 1.16 2.49 -7.83
CA GLU A 43 2.28 2.63 -6.88
C GLU A 43 3.24 3.80 -7.18
N GLU A 44 2.74 4.89 -7.74
CA GLU A 44 3.56 6.05 -8.13
C GLU A 44 3.53 7.19 -7.11
N HIS A 45 2.44 7.31 -6.35
CA HIS A 45 2.24 8.41 -5.41
C HIS A 45 2.62 7.97 -3.99
N THR A 46 3.67 8.57 -3.45
CA THR A 46 4.09 8.35 -2.06
C THR A 46 3.77 9.57 -1.21
N TYR A 47 3.01 9.32 -0.14
CA TYR A 47 2.60 10.33 0.82
C TYR A 47 3.47 10.25 2.07
N GLU A 48 4.02 11.37 2.52
CA GLU A 48 4.75 11.46 3.79
C GLU A 48 3.76 11.72 4.92
N LEU A 49 3.52 10.69 5.75
CA LEU A 49 2.54 10.72 6.82
C LEU A 49 3.10 11.33 8.11
N LEU A 50 4.37 11.12 8.35
CA LEU A 50 5.17 11.70 9.42
C LEU A 50 6.51 12.10 8.83
N GLU A 51 6.87 13.35 8.94
CA GLU A 51 8.18 13.83 8.52
C GLU A 51 9.31 13.30 9.42
N LYS A 52 10.51 13.23 8.88
CA LYS A 52 11.69 12.88 9.68
C LYS A 52 11.92 13.92 10.78
N PHE A 53 12.38 13.48 11.92
CA PHE A 53 12.71 14.38 13.02
C PHE A 53 13.90 13.86 13.83
N ARG A 54 14.54 14.73 14.58
CA ARG A 54 15.57 14.36 15.54
C ARG A 54 14.94 14.14 16.92
N PHE A 55 15.18 12.97 17.51
CA PHE A 55 14.81 12.72 18.90
C PHE A 55 15.94 13.16 19.81
N PRO A 56 15.81 14.28 20.56
CA PRO A 56 16.94 14.87 21.27
C PRO A 56 17.26 14.20 22.60
N ASN A 57 16.33 13.40 23.14
CA ASN A 57 16.45 12.78 24.44
C ASN A 57 17.30 11.50 24.40
N LYS A 58 17.66 11.00 25.56
CA LYS A 58 18.29 9.66 25.67
C LYS A 58 17.35 8.62 25.09
N TYR A 59 17.88 7.79 24.19
CA TYR A 59 17.15 6.73 23.53
C TYR A 59 18.02 5.50 23.35
N PHE A 60 17.56 4.38 23.87
CA PHE A 60 18.24 3.09 23.77
C PHE A 60 17.37 2.10 23.03
N LYS A 61 17.94 1.42 22.06
CA LYS A 61 17.22 0.47 21.21
C LYS A 61 17.85 -0.91 21.29
N MET A 62 17.01 -1.92 21.47
CA MET A 62 17.43 -3.32 21.31
C MET A 62 17.72 -3.62 19.85
N THR A 63 18.74 -4.44 19.61
CA THR A 63 19.01 -5.02 18.31
C THR A 63 19.11 -6.54 18.45
N SER A 64 18.71 -7.26 17.41
CA SER A 64 18.76 -8.74 17.41
C SER A 64 20.17 -9.31 17.45
N LYS A 65 21.20 -8.49 17.21
CA LYS A 65 22.59 -8.91 17.08
C LYS A 65 23.44 -8.66 18.34
N ARG A 66 22.92 -7.94 19.33
CA ARG A 66 23.66 -7.56 20.54
C ARG A 66 22.84 -7.89 21.78
N LYS A 67 23.53 -8.30 22.86
CA LYS A 67 22.88 -8.51 24.16
C LYS A 67 22.47 -7.19 24.82
N ASP A 68 23.25 -6.14 24.60
CA ASP A 68 23.03 -4.83 25.19
C ASP A 68 22.28 -3.91 24.25
N MET A 69 21.54 -2.97 24.81
CA MET A 69 20.89 -1.92 24.04
C MET A 69 21.94 -1.00 23.42
N THR A 70 21.63 -0.50 22.23
CA THR A 70 22.46 0.49 21.54
C THR A 70 21.96 1.89 21.88
N ASP A 71 22.87 2.78 22.28
CA ASP A 71 22.57 4.20 22.49
C ASP A 71 22.31 4.86 21.13
N ARG A 72 21.11 5.38 20.97
CA ARG A 72 20.62 6.11 19.81
C ARG A 72 20.24 7.55 20.12
N SER A 73 20.71 8.06 21.26
CA SER A 73 20.42 9.42 21.72
C SER A 73 20.78 10.45 20.65
N GLY A 74 19.89 11.40 20.42
CA GLY A 74 20.04 12.42 19.39
C GLY A 74 19.95 11.92 17.95
N SER A 75 19.52 10.68 17.71
CA SER A 75 19.39 10.14 16.35
C SER A 75 18.20 10.73 15.58
N VAL A 76 18.32 10.70 14.26
CA VAL A 76 17.23 11.05 13.37
C VAL A 76 16.26 9.88 13.26
N VAL A 77 14.97 10.15 13.48
CA VAL A 77 13.87 9.21 13.22
C VAL A 77 13.43 9.41 11.77
N LEU A 78 13.42 8.30 11.02
CA LEU A 78 13.04 8.33 9.61
C LEU A 78 11.55 8.61 9.42
N PRO A 79 11.15 9.18 8.27
CA PRO A 79 9.76 9.47 8.01
C PRO A 79 8.92 8.19 7.90
N ILE A 80 7.62 8.32 8.15
CA ILE A 80 6.63 7.29 7.79
C ILE A 80 5.99 7.70 6.49
N THR A 81 6.09 6.85 5.49
CA THR A 81 5.50 7.07 4.17
C THR A 81 4.45 6.01 3.85
N TYR A 82 3.56 6.33 2.91
CA TYR A 82 2.55 5.42 2.41
C TYR A 82 2.37 5.60 0.91
N THR A 83 2.37 4.49 0.18
CA THR A 83 2.15 4.46 -1.27
C THR A 83 0.93 3.58 -1.55
N PRO A 84 -0.26 4.17 -1.85
CA PRO A 84 -1.43 3.41 -2.23
C PRO A 84 -1.25 2.71 -3.57
N ASP A 85 -1.98 1.61 -3.78
CA ASP A 85 -1.87 0.82 -5.01
C ASP A 85 -2.29 1.62 -6.24
N PHE A 86 -3.45 2.25 -6.21
CA PHE A 86 -4.03 2.97 -7.36
C PHE A 86 -4.48 4.37 -6.99
N VAL A 87 -4.09 5.35 -7.78
CA VAL A 87 -4.56 6.74 -7.69
C VAL A 87 -5.10 7.15 -9.05
N GLY A 88 -6.32 7.68 -9.10
CA GLY A 88 -6.89 8.20 -10.33
C GLY A 88 -6.05 9.33 -10.91
N LYS A 89 -5.90 9.39 -12.24
CA LYS A 89 -5.18 10.49 -12.91
C LYS A 89 -5.81 11.87 -12.64
N ASP A 90 -7.10 11.89 -12.32
CA ASP A 90 -7.84 13.10 -11.94
C ASP A 90 -7.68 13.46 -10.44
N HIS A 91 -6.95 12.63 -9.67
CA HIS A 91 -6.76 12.77 -8.22
C HIS A 91 -8.07 12.80 -7.40
N LYS A 92 -9.16 12.24 -7.93
CA LYS A 92 -10.47 12.22 -7.27
C LYS A 92 -10.75 10.95 -6.50
N TRP A 93 -9.95 9.91 -6.70
CA TRP A 93 -10.15 8.63 -6.03
C TRP A 93 -8.83 7.87 -5.83
N ILE A 94 -8.83 7.03 -4.81
CA ILE A 94 -7.71 6.15 -4.43
C ILE A 94 -8.28 4.77 -4.12
N ILE A 95 -7.67 3.72 -4.64
CA ILE A 95 -7.99 2.34 -4.31
C ILE A 95 -6.75 1.66 -3.73
N GLU A 96 -6.87 1.16 -2.51
CA GLU A 96 -5.94 0.20 -1.91
C GLU A 96 -6.56 -1.19 -1.98
N THR A 97 -5.80 -2.15 -2.49
CA THR A 97 -6.22 -3.55 -2.50
C THR A 97 -5.48 -4.33 -1.41
N LYS A 98 -6.21 -5.10 -0.63
CA LYS A 98 -5.63 -5.85 0.49
C LYS A 98 -6.16 -7.27 0.54
N GLY A 99 -5.43 -8.20 -0.04
CA GLY A 99 -5.66 -9.62 0.18
C GLY A 99 -5.34 -10.03 1.62
N TYR A 100 -5.50 -11.31 1.92
CA TYR A 100 -5.09 -11.85 3.21
C TYR A 100 -3.55 -11.88 3.29
N LEU A 101 -2.98 -11.01 4.14
CA LEU A 101 -1.55 -10.96 4.42
C LEU A 101 -1.32 -10.91 5.93
N PRO A 102 -1.05 -12.06 6.58
CA PRO A 102 -0.85 -12.12 8.04
C PRO A 102 0.38 -11.35 8.52
N SER A 103 1.30 -10.97 7.63
CA SER A 103 2.56 -10.29 7.96
C SER A 103 2.50 -8.75 7.97
N HIS A 104 1.38 -8.14 7.59
CA HIS A 104 1.24 -6.67 7.53
C HIS A 104 0.52 -6.12 8.76
N HIS A 105 1.11 -6.28 9.94
CA HIS A 105 0.54 -5.81 11.21
C HIS A 105 0.51 -4.29 11.36
N ASP A 106 1.37 -3.57 10.64
CA ASP A 106 1.46 -2.11 10.66
C ASP A 106 0.45 -1.42 9.72
N PHE A 107 -0.18 -2.17 8.80
CA PHE A 107 -1.09 -1.60 7.82
C PHE A 107 -2.28 -0.85 8.43
N PRO A 108 -3.00 -1.39 9.44
CA PRO A 108 -4.13 -0.66 10.03
C PRO A 108 -3.74 0.70 10.60
N MET A 109 -2.57 0.82 11.20
CA MET A 109 -2.06 2.08 11.74
C MET A 109 -1.67 3.04 10.61
N ARG A 110 -0.93 2.57 9.60
CA ARG A 110 -0.56 3.37 8.43
C ARG A 110 -1.78 3.88 7.68
N TRP A 111 -2.80 3.05 7.54
CA TRP A 111 -4.05 3.43 6.89
C TRP A 111 -4.75 4.58 7.61
N LYS A 112 -4.84 4.51 8.94
CA LYS A 112 -5.39 5.59 9.75
C LYS A 112 -4.59 6.90 9.61
N LEU A 113 -3.27 6.80 9.64
CA LEU A 113 -2.39 7.95 9.43
C LEU A 113 -2.55 8.54 8.02
N PHE A 114 -2.71 7.69 7.01
CA PHE A 114 -2.98 8.13 5.64
C PHE A 114 -4.30 8.89 5.53
N LEU A 115 -5.40 8.35 6.08
CA LEU A 115 -6.68 9.06 6.10
C LEU A 115 -6.57 10.41 6.82
N ARG A 116 -5.84 10.46 7.94
CA ARG A 116 -5.57 11.71 8.66
C ARG A 116 -4.77 12.69 7.82
N HIS A 117 -3.79 12.21 7.07
CA HIS A 117 -3.00 13.03 6.14
C HIS A 117 -3.89 13.66 5.06
N LEU A 118 -4.79 12.89 4.48
CA LEU A 118 -5.74 13.41 3.47
C LEU A 118 -6.62 14.52 4.05
N VAL A 119 -7.12 14.35 5.26
CA VAL A 119 -7.89 15.40 5.97
C VAL A 119 -7.04 16.63 6.21
N GLY A 120 -5.81 16.48 6.66
CA GLY A 120 -4.88 17.57 6.94
C GLY A 120 -4.51 18.39 5.69
N ASN A 121 -4.59 17.78 4.50
CA ASN A 121 -4.33 18.44 3.21
C ASN A 121 -5.62 18.80 2.46
N ASP A 122 -6.75 18.79 3.15
CA ASP A 122 -8.07 19.13 2.59
C ASP A 122 -8.44 18.37 1.32
N SER A 123 -7.95 17.13 1.21
CA SER A 123 -8.24 16.25 0.07
C SER A 123 -9.71 15.89 0.03
N LYS A 124 -10.31 15.95 -1.15
CA LYS A 124 -11.70 15.52 -1.42
C LYS A 124 -11.77 14.19 -2.15
N CYS A 125 -10.65 13.46 -2.25
CA CYS A 125 -10.64 12.16 -2.91
C CYS A 125 -11.52 11.14 -2.17
N ILE A 126 -12.22 10.31 -2.95
CA ILE A 126 -12.90 9.12 -2.44
C ILE A 126 -11.84 8.02 -2.26
N VAL A 127 -11.87 7.34 -1.12
CA VAL A 127 -10.87 6.34 -0.78
C VAL A 127 -11.54 4.99 -0.59
N PHE A 128 -10.97 3.96 -1.20
CA PHE A 128 -11.48 2.59 -1.13
C PHE A 128 -10.41 1.64 -0.61
N LEU A 129 -10.81 0.76 0.29
CA LEU A 129 -10.02 -0.37 0.75
C LEU A 129 -10.74 -1.65 0.33
N ALA A 130 -10.28 -2.29 -0.74
CA ALA A 130 -10.90 -3.47 -1.33
C ALA A 130 -10.12 -4.73 -0.96
N LYS A 131 -10.81 -5.74 -0.44
CA LYS A 131 -10.22 -7.02 0.00
C LYS A 131 -10.46 -8.18 -0.98
N ASN A 132 -11.37 -8.02 -1.92
CA ASN A 132 -11.70 -9.03 -2.93
C ASN A 132 -12.20 -8.37 -4.21
N SER A 133 -12.37 -9.15 -5.26
CA SER A 133 -12.83 -8.67 -6.58
C SER A 133 -14.19 -8.00 -6.54
N GLY A 134 -15.14 -8.50 -5.78
CA GLY A 134 -16.47 -7.89 -5.64
C GLY A 134 -16.41 -6.50 -5.03
N GLN A 135 -15.51 -6.26 -4.08
CA GLN A 135 -15.30 -4.93 -3.49
C GLN A 135 -14.56 -3.99 -4.46
N VAL A 136 -13.68 -4.50 -5.30
CA VAL A 136 -13.09 -3.74 -6.41
C VAL A 136 -14.18 -3.27 -7.38
N ASP A 137 -15.08 -4.16 -7.76
CA ASP A 137 -16.21 -3.82 -8.65
C ASP A 137 -17.09 -2.74 -8.04
N GLN A 138 -17.42 -2.83 -6.75
CA GLN A 138 -18.18 -1.81 -6.04
C GLN A 138 -17.46 -0.46 -6.01
N ALA A 139 -16.15 -0.44 -5.77
CA ALA A 139 -15.35 0.79 -5.80
C ALA A 139 -15.42 1.46 -7.17
N ILE A 140 -15.28 0.69 -8.25
CA ILE A 140 -15.35 1.20 -9.62
C ILE A 140 -16.74 1.78 -9.92
N GLN A 141 -17.83 1.11 -9.49
CA GLN A 141 -19.18 1.63 -9.67
C GLN A 141 -19.40 2.96 -8.93
N GLU A 142 -18.87 3.10 -7.71
CA GLU A 142 -18.96 4.36 -6.96
C GLU A 142 -18.16 5.49 -7.64
N ILE A 143 -16.97 5.19 -8.19
CA ILE A 143 -16.19 6.14 -8.98
C ILE A 143 -16.98 6.61 -10.20
N LEU A 144 -17.57 5.67 -10.96
CA LEU A 144 -18.36 5.99 -12.13
C LEU A 144 -19.59 6.85 -11.81
N LYS A 145 -20.26 6.61 -10.69
CA LYS A 145 -21.36 7.46 -10.20
C LYS A 145 -20.85 8.88 -9.91
N SER A 146 -19.73 9.01 -9.18
CA SER A 146 -19.17 10.31 -8.81
C SER A 146 -18.81 11.16 -10.05
N ILE A 147 -18.40 10.51 -11.14
CA ILE A 147 -18.10 11.20 -12.40
C ILE A 147 -19.39 11.70 -13.07
N LYS A 148 -20.50 10.94 -12.99
CA LYS A 148 -21.79 11.33 -13.58
C LYS A 148 -22.47 12.46 -12.82
N ASP A 149 -22.30 12.49 -11.49
CA ASP A 149 -22.95 13.44 -10.59
C ASP A 149 -22.17 14.77 -10.46
N GLY A 150 -20.96 14.83 -10.98
CA GLY A 150 -20.08 16.01 -11.01
C GLY A 150 -20.08 16.66 -12.37
#